data_94f943efc1334c8dc2fbc7023a5542a6
#
_entry.id   94f943efc1334c8dc2fbc7023a5542a6
#
_cell.length_a   1.000
_cell.length_b   1.000
_cell.length_c   1.000
_cell.angle_alpha   90.00
_cell.angle_beta   90.00
_cell.angle_gamma   90.00
#
_symmetry.space_group_name_H-M   'P 1'
#
loop_
_entity.id
_entity.type
_entity.pdbx_description
1 polymer ?
#
loop_
_entity_poly.entity_id
_entity_poly.type
_entity_poly.pdbx_seq_one_letter_code
_entity_poly.pdbx_strand_id
1 'polypeptide(L)'
;MGQVFQNNFDLIHEKFFRNLRERYPSLTATDLRFCALLRLNLSTKDIAQMTNLTIRGVEAARYRLRKKLDIPDGTGLVDFLIDLK
;
A
#
# COMPACT_ATOMS: atom_id res chain seq x y z
N MET A 1 0.92 5.65 26.37
CA MET A 1 -0.27 5.30 25.63
C MET A 1 0.01 5.26 24.14
N GLY A 2 0.00 4.07 23.58
CA GLY A 2 0.32 3.88 22.18
C GLY A 2 -0.67 4.51 21.21
N GLN A 3 -1.84 4.88 21.69
CA GLN A 3 -2.88 5.44 20.82
C GLN A 3 -2.53 6.79 20.24
N VAL A 4 -1.74 7.60 20.95
CA VAL A 4 -1.34 8.91 20.44
C VAL A 4 -0.48 8.75 19.19
N PHE A 5 0.47 7.82 19.23
CA PHE A 5 1.32 7.55 18.05
C PHE A 5 0.50 6.97 16.91
N GLN A 6 -0.40 6.05 17.20
CA GLN A 6 -1.25 5.47 16.17
C GLN A 6 -2.17 6.51 15.55
N ASN A 7 -2.70 7.41 16.34
CA ASN A 7 -3.57 8.47 15.82
C ASN A 7 -2.82 9.38 14.87
N ASN A 8 -1.58 9.74 15.21
CA ASN A 8 -0.76 10.57 14.31
C ASN A 8 -0.44 9.84 13.02
N PHE A 9 -0.09 8.55 13.12
CA PHE A 9 0.16 7.72 11.96
C PHE A 9 -1.09 7.62 11.09
N ASP A 10 -2.24 7.37 11.71
CA ASP A 10 -3.51 7.23 11.01
C ASP A 10 -3.90 8.54 10.31
N LEU A 11 -3.66 9.69 10.96
CA LEU A 11 -3.96 10.99 10.35
C LEU A 11 -3.12 11.22 9.09
N ILE A 12 -1.85 10.85 9.12
CA ILE A 12 -0.97 11.01 7.97
C ILE A 12 -1.45 10.15 6.81
N HIS A 13 -1.89 8.93 7.09
CA HIS A 13 -2.29 7.98 6.06
C HIS A 13 -3.79 8.00 5.76
N GLU A 14 -4.60 8.64 6.58
CA GLU A 14 -6.05 8.63 6.41
C GLU A 14 -6.48 9.20 5.08
N LYS A 15 -5.93 10.35 4.71
CA LYS A 15 -6.26 10.99 3.44
C LYS A 15 -5.87 10.11 2.26
N PHE A 16 -4.71 9.47 2.36
CA PHE A 16 -4.22 8.55 1.35
C PHE A 16 -5.17 7.36 1.20
N PHE A 17 -5.58 6.75 2.31
CA PHE A 17 -6.52 5.63 2.30
C PHE A 17 -7.87 6.03 1.75
N ARG A 18 -8.35 7.21 2.13
CA ARG A 18 -9.63 7.72 1.65
C ARG A 18 -9.61 7.89 0.13
N ASN A 19 -8.56 8.50 -0.39
CA ASN A 19 -8.41 8.71 -1.83
C ASN A 19 -8.37 7.39 -2.58
N LEU A 20 -7.63 6.41 -2.04
CA LEU A 20 -7.57 5.09 -2.64
C LEU A 20 -8.93 4.41 -2.67
N ARG A 21 -9.66 4.45 -1.56
CA ARG A 21 -10.97 3.80 -1.49
C ARG A 21 -11.98 4.45 -2.42
N GLU A 22 -11.91 5.75 -2.59
CA GLU A 22 -12.81 6.46 -3.48
C GLU A 22 -12.55 6.12 -4.94
N ARG A 23 -11.28 6.05 -5.32
CA ARG A 23 -10.89 5.76 -6.69
C ARG A 23 -10.97 4.27 -7.02
N TYR A 24 -10.69 3.43 -6.05
CA TYR A 24 -10.60 1.98 -6.24
C TYR A 24 -11.40 1.26 -5.16
N PRO A 25 -12.74 1.27 -5.26
CA PRO A 25 -13.57 0.67 -4.20
C PRO A 25 -13.41 -0.84 -4.07
N SER A 26 -12.79 -1.49 -5.03
CA SER A 26 -12.53 -2.93 -4.95
C SER A 26 -11.36 -3.30 -4.04
N LEU A 27 -10.59 -2.31 -3.56
CA LEU A 27 -9.46 -2.58 -2.67
C LEU A 27 -9.95 -3.02 -1.30
N THR A 28 -9.35 -4.10 -0.79
CA THR A 28 -9.65 -4.60 0.54
C THR A 28 -8.81 -3.84 1.58
N ALA A 29 -9.12 -4.04 2.86
CA ALA A 29 -8.31 -3.48 3.94
C ALA A 29 -6.87 -3.96 3.87
N THR A 30 -6.66 -5.22 3.51
CA THR A 30 -5.32 -5.78 3.33
C THR A 30 -4.60 -5.07 2.17
N ASP A 31 -5.29 -4.83 1.07
CA ASP A 31 -4.72 -4.11 -0.07
C ASP A 31 -4.30 -2.70 0.33
N LEU A 32 -5.13 -1.99 1.08
CA LEU A 32 -4.82 -0.63 1.53
C LEU A 32 -3.60 -0.60 2.42
N ARG A 33 -3.49 -1.55 3.34
CA ARG A 33 -2.32 -1.66 4.21
C ARG A 33 -1.06 -1.93 3.39
N PHE A 34 -1.17 -2.79 2.41
CA PHE A 34 -0.04 -3.12 1.53
C PHE A 34 0.41 -1.88 0.75
N CYS A 35 -0.54 -1.09 0.26
CA CYS A 35 -0.24 0.17 -0.43
C CYS A 35 0.51 1.13 0.47
N ALA A 36 0.12 1.24 1.74
CA ALA A 36 0.80 2.11 2.69
C ALA A 36 2.25 1.69 2.90
N LEU A 37 2.50 0.38 3.02
CA LEU A 37 3.87 -0.12 3.18
C LEU A 37 4.71 0.16 1.93
N LEU A 38 4.14 0.01 0.75
CA LEU A 38 4.82 0.32 -0.49
C LEU A 38 5.12 1.82 -0.60
N ARG A 39 4.19 2.66 -0.16
CA ARG A 39 4.37 4.11 -0.18
C ARG A 39 5.54 4.56 0.69
N LEU A 40 5.83 3.81 1.76
CA LEU A 40 6.99 4.06 2.62
C LEU A 40 8.31 3.63 1.97
N ASN A 41 8.24 3.10 0.75
CA ASN A 41 9.40 2.65 -0.01
C ASN A 41 10.16 1.52 0.68
N LEU A 42 9.43 0.64 1.35
CA LEU A 42 10.02 -0.54 1.97
C LEU A 42 10.35 -1.58 0.92
N SER A 43 11.42 -2.34 1.15
CA SER A 43 11.81 -3.40 0.23
C SER A 43 10.83 -4.57 0.30
N THR A 44 10.84 -5.42 -0.73
CA THR A 44 10.02 -6.63 -0.74
C THR A 44 10.32 -7.49 0.48
N LYS A 45 11.58 -7.61 0.85
CA LYS A 45 11.99 -8.39 2.01
C LYS A 45 11.40 -7.81 3.31
N ASP A 46 11.47 -6.48 3.46
CA ASP A 46 10.93 -5.82 4.64
C ASP A 46 9.41 -6.01 4.74
N ILE A 47 8.72 -5.86 3.63
CA ILE A 47 7.27 -6.05 3.59
C ILE A 47 6.92 -7.49 3.94
N ALA A 48 7.68 -8.46 3.42
CA ALA A 48 7.45 -9.87 3.73
C ALA A 48 7.54 -10.12 5.22
N GLN A 49 8.53 -9.54 5.89
CA GLN A 49 8.69 -9.70 7.33
C GLN A 49 7.54 -9.06 8.11
N MET A 50 7.12 -7.87 7.68
CA MET A 50 6.06 -7.14 8.39
C MET A 50 4.68 -7.75 8.19
N THR A 51 4.43 -8.38 7.05
CA THR A 51 3.14 -8.97 6.73
C THR A 51 3.09 -10.47 6.97
N ASN A 52 4.20 -11.05 7.40
CA ASN A 52 4.31 -12.51 7.63
C ASN A 52 4.07 -13.31 6.36
N LEU A 53 4.40 -12.72 5.22
CA LEU A 53 4.33 -13.39 3.92
C LEU A 53 5.72 -13.79 3.45
N THR A 54 5.77 -14.70 2.49
CA THR A 54 7.01 -15.00 1.79
C THR A 54 7.31 -13.89 0.78
N ILE A 55 8.56 -13.84 0.32
CA ILE A 55 8.93 -12.88 -0.73
C ILE A 55 8.08 -13.10 -1.97
N ARG A 56 7.85 -14.36 -2.34
CA ARG A 56 7.00 -14.69 -3.48
C ARG A 56 5.57 -14.24 -3.27
N GLY A 57 5.05 -14.35 -2.03
CA GLY A 57 3.72 -13.87 -1.68
C GLY A 57 3.60 -12.36 -1.82
N VAL A 58 4.63 -11.62 -1.43
CA VAL A 58 4.66 -10.17 -1.59
C VAL A 58 4.67 -9.79 -3.07
N GLU A 59 5.46 -10.48 -3.88
CA GLU A 59 5.52 -10.22 -5.32
C GLU A 59 4.16 -10.48 -5.97
N ALA A 60 3.48 -11.55 -5.58
CA ALA A 60 2.14 -11.85 -6.10
C ALA A 60 1.14 -10.77 -5.71
N ALA A 61 1.23 -10.28 -4.47
CA ALA A 61 0.34 -9.20 -4.00
C ALA A 61 0.59 -7.91 -4.79
N ARG A 62 1.86 -7.59 -5.07
CA ARG A 62 2.20 -6.42 -5.88
C ARG A 62 1.62 -6.53 -7.28
N TYR A 63 1.71 -7.70 -7.88
CA TYR A 63 1.16 -7.94 -9.21
C TYR A 63 -0.35 -7.73 -9.24
N ARG A 64 -1.05 -8.28 -8.23
CA ARG A 64 -2.50 -8.10 -8.14
C ARG A 64 -2.88 -6.63 -7.94
N LEU A 65 -2.12 -5.90 -7.13
CA LEU A 65 -2.36 -4.48 -6.91
C LEU A 65 -2.18 -3.69 -8.20
N ARG A 66 -1.16 -3.98 -8.97
CA ARG A 66 -0.96 -3.29 -10.25
C ARG A 66 -2.19 -3.44 -11.13
N LYS A 67 -2.78 -4.62 -11.15
CA LYS A 67 -3.99 -4.86 -11.95
C LYS A 67 -5.21 -4.14 -11.38
N LYS A 68 -5.38 -4.18 -10.06
CA LYS A 68 -6.52 -3.51 -9.42
C LYS A 68 -6.45 -2.00 -9.59
N LEU A 69 -5.25 -1.43 -9.54
CA LEU A 69 -5.05 0.01 -9.70
C LEU A 69 -4.95 0.46 -11.15
N ASP A 70 -4.93 -0.50 -12.08
CA ASP A 70 -4.84 -0.22 -13.52
C ASP A 70 -3.67 0.70 -13.85
N ILE A 71 -2.49 0.34 -13.31
CA ILE A 71 -1.30 1.15 -13.46
C ILE A 71 -0.76 0.99 -14.89
N PRO A 72 -0.47 2.10 -15.59
CA PRO A 72 0.05 2.02 -16.96
C PRO A 72 1.40 1.31 -17.02
N ASP A 73 1.65 0.65 -18.14
CA ASP A 73 2.95 0.02 -18.38
C ASP A 73 4.05 1.08 -18.33
N GLY A 74 5.17 0.69 -17.73
CA GLY A 74 6.30 1.60 -17.56
C GLY A 74 6.26 2.44 -16.30
N THR A 75 5.15 2.45 -15.58
CA THR A 75 5.03 3.16 -14.30
C THR A 75 5.26 2.17 -13.16
N GLY A 76 6.18 2.50 -12.27
CA GLY A 76 6.43 1.68 -11.09
C GLY A 76 5.30 1.77 -10.09
N LEU A 77 5.01 0.67 -9.40
CA LEU A 77 3.94 0.63 -8.41
C LEU A 77 4.18 1.63 -7.28
N VAL A 78 5.41 1.69 -6.76
CA VAL A 78 5.75 2.61 -5.68
C VAL A 78 5.62 4.06 -6.15
N ASP A 79 6.14 4.35 -7.35
CA ASP A 79 6.06 5.70 -7.91
C ASP A 79 4.61 6.14 -8.08
N PHE A 80 3.76 5.23 -8.57
CA PHE A 80 2.34 5.52 -8.72
C PHE A 80 1.70 5.89 -7.39
N LEU A 81 2.00 5.13 -6.33
CA LEU A 81 1.43 5.35 -5.01
C LEU A 81 1.94 6.63 -4.37
N ILE A 82 3.21 6.98 -4.59
CA ILE A 82 3.79 8.22 -4.06
C ILE A 82 3.15 9.43 -4.73
N ASP A 83 2.89 9.35 -6.03
CA ASP A 83 2.27 10.45 -6.78
C ASP A 83 0.78 10.58 -6.49
N LEU A 84 0.16 9.57 -5.93
CA LEU A 84 -1.26 9.59 -5.62
C LEU A 84 -1.53 10.49 -4.42
N LYS A 85 -2.27 11.54 -4.62
CA LYS A 85 -2.59 12.51 -3.55
C LYS A 85 -4.06 12.52 -3.22
#